data_23f5999d44dd74b87dd4d8a8d9906d51
#
_entry.id   23f5999d44dd74b87dd4d8a8d9906d51
#
_cell.length_a   1.000
_cell.length_b   1.000
_cell.length_c   1.000
_cell.angle_alpha   90.00
_cell.angle_beta   90.00
_cell.angle_gamma   90.00
#
_symmetry.space_group_name_H-M   'P 1'
#
loop_
_entity.id
_entity.type
_entity.pdbx_description
1 polymer ?
#
loop_
_entity_poly.entity_id
_entity_poly.type
_entity_poly.pdbx_seq_one_letter_code
_entity_poly.pdbx_strand_id
1 'polypeptide(L)'
;MKQKLITAALFGAITLPIAVYADTPDSEEIVVTATRLPQALNKTIADTTVLNEQEIRNSGAPDVATLLRSLAGVEVAQTGGLGEQARIFMRGTNSDQVLILLDGVRINSATLGTTAIEHIMLDSLDRIEVVRGNVSSLYGSEAIGGVIQLFTKHGSGTPAFNASAGVGNHNTQRMAAGFSGEANDTSFSVNAGRVKTDGVSAMNPLLMPKANPNNNGYDNNTLDAQVKQALNADHALSASVFSTRGNISYDSAFGLPTDLNNTVENLEKFSLASDDQLGAMWHSQVRLAQGIDDSHTYKNGAEVSRYQTQSNQLAWQNNLKIADGQQLSLSAEYLAQAVTSTVLFSQTSRTVNSALGGYTGEFGAQQIQLNVRQDNYSDFGTANTGLLGYGLSFADRWRATASVSNAFKAPTFDDMYWPLQFGYQGNPNLKPERSQNKEVGLHYTANDQRVEAVYFDNRISDLIVYQFPSMVNINQAQITGQEFSYAGDFGDNHLNANATFQNPRDAATGLVLVHRAKEFGSLAATHDFAEWNLGAEVRYSGVRQDTNQITYAAVTLPSYSLLNLTARYNIDKHLNLSTRVDNLFNRNYSEMYGYNTLGRTLYAGLNYQQ
;
A
#
# COMPACT_ATOMS: atom_id res chain seq x y z
N MET A 1 31.46 -2.93 21.24
CA MET A 1 32.09 -3.99 20.41
C MET A 1 31.19 -5.22 20.14
N LYS A 2 30.03 -5.40 20.76
CA LYS A 2 29.13 -6.57 20.54
C LYS A 2 28.04 -6.38 19.46
N GLN A 3 27.84 -5.17 18.98
CA GLN A 3 26.80 -4.86 17.94
C GLN A 3 27.29 -5.04 16.49
N LYS A 4 28.59 -5.08 16.24
CA LYS A 4 29.14 -5.23 14.87
C LYS A 4 29.17 -6.66 14.34
N LEU A 5 28.90 -7.68 15.18
CA LEU A 5 28.97 -9.09 14.81
C LEU A 5 27.65 -9.65 14.23
N ILE A 6 26.51 -9.00 14.47
CA ILE A 6 25.20 -9.47 13.97
C ILE A 6 24.97 -9.02 12.52
N THR A 7 25.52 -7.88 12.12
CA THR A 7 25.42 -7.39 10.72
C THR A 7 26.24 -8.21 9.74
N ALA A 8 27.28 -8.91 10.20
CA ALA A 8 28.12 -9.76 9.36
C ALA A 8 27.56 -11.17 9.13
N ALA A 9 26.64 -11.63 10.00
CA ALA A 9 26.10 -13.00 9.89
C ALA A 9 25.01 -13.15 8.82
N LEU A 10 24.36 -12.06 8.38
CA LEU A 10 23.37 -12.10 7.30
C LEU A 10 23.99 -12.15 5.89
N PHE A 11 25.24 -11.76 5.72
CA PHE A 11 25.94 -11.78 4.43
C PHE A 11 26.78 -13.03 4.17
N GLY A 12 26.98 -13.91 5.15
CA GLY A 12 27.85 -15.07 5.06
C GLY A 12 27.20 -16.37 4.54
N ALA A 13 25.91 -16.39 4.25
CA ALA A 13 25.19 -17.64 3.95
C ALA A 13 24.80 -17.83 2.46
N ILE A 14 25.24 -16.96 1.55
CA ILE A 14 24.87 -17.07 0.12
C ILE A 14 26.02 -17.67 -0.70
N THR A 15 26.43 -18.87 -0.36
CA THR A 15 27.13 -19.78 -1.29
C THR A 15 26.40 -21.12 -1.29
N LEU A 16 25.18 -21.14 -1.85
CA LEU A 16 24.50 -22.39 -2.17
C LEU A 16 24.92 -22.84 -3.57
N PRO A 17 25.23 -24.12 -3.78
CA PRO A 17 25.52 -24.64 -5.10
C PRO A 17 24.25 -24.58 -5.97
N ILE A 18 24.35 -23.95 -7.13
CA ILE A 18 23.29 -23.95 -8.14
C ILE A 18 23.16 -25.37 -8.68
N ALA A 19 22.18 -26.12 -8.20
CA ALA A 19 21.77 -27.37 -8.82
C ALA A 19 20.95 -27.04 -10.07
N VAL A 20 21.42 -27.49 -11.22
CA VAL A 20 20.68 -27.39 -12.49
C VAL A 20 19.57 -28.45 -12.45
N TYR A 21 18.34 -28.02 -12.32
CA TYR A 21 17.15 -28.86 -12.50
C TYR A 21 16.55 -28.65 -13.89
N ALA A 22 15.98 -29.72 -14.42
CA ALA A 22 15.37 -29.78 -15.75
C ALA A 22 14.03 -29.01 -15.80
N ASP A 23 13.73 -28.45 -16.98
CA ASP A 23 12.52 -27.68 -17.29
C ASP A 23 11.24 -28.36 -16.77
N THR A 24 10.52 -27.65 -15.91
CA THR A 24 9.10 -27.86 -15.64
C THR A 24 8.30 -26.81 -16.41
N PRO A 25 7.04 -27.10 -16.81
CA PRO A 25 6.26 -26.16 -17.63
C PRO A 25 5.99 -24.84 -16.90
N ASP A 26 5.93 -23.77 -17.71
CA ASP A 26 5.78 -22.38 -17.33
C ASP A 26 4.86 -22.17 -16.11
N SER A 27 5.41 -21.54 -15.06
CA SER A 27 4.61 -20.90 -14.03
C SER A 27 3.68 -19.87 -14.69
N GLU A 28 2.41 -19.82 -14.31
CA GLU A 28 1.45 -18.84 -14.83
C GLU A 28 2.08 -17.43 -14.79
N GLU A 29 2.13 -16.79 -15.95
CA GLU A 29 2.72 -15.47 -16.11
C GLU A 29 1.89 -14.46 -15.32
N ILE A 30 2.42 -13.97 -14.19
CA ILE A 30 1.74 -12.98 -13.35
C ILE A 30 1.55 -11.70 -14.16
N VAL A 31 0.31 -11.40 -14.52
CA VAL A 31 -0.05 -10.19 -15.27
C VAL A 31 -0.32 -9.06 -14.28
N VAL A 32 0.37 -7.95 -14.45
CA VAL A 32 0.23 -6.75 -13.62
C VAL A 32 -0.41 -5.62 -14.42
N THR A 33 -1.17 -4.79 -13.74
CA THR A 33 -1.78 -3.58 -14.29
C THR A 33 -1.06 -2.30 -13.83
N ALA A 34 0.09 -2.49 -13.19
CA ALA A 34 0.92 -1.43 -12.63
C ALA A 34 1.32 -0.32 -13.61
N THR A 35 1.32 -0.62 -14.90
CA THR A 35 1.58 0.35 -15.98
C THR A 35 0.31 0.80 -16.70
N ARG A 36 -0.87 0.48 -16.13
CA ARG A 36 -2.19 0.63 -16.77
C ARG A 36 -2.37 -0.23 -18.03
N LEU A 37 -1.42 -1.09 -18.33
CA LEU A 37 -1.46 -2.10 -19.36
C LEU A 37 -1.27 -3.46 -18.71
N PRO A 38 -2.07 -4.47 -19.04
CA PRO A 38 -1.76 -5.83 -18.67
C PRO A 38 -0.42 -6.23 -19.30
N GLN A 39 0.56 -6.54 -18.47
CA GLN A 39 1.87 -7.02 -18.92
C GLN A 39 2.43 -8.02 -17.91
N ALA A 40 3.30 -8.89 -18.35
CA ALA A 40 4.01 -9.80 -17.49
C ALA A 40 4.86 -9.05 -16.46
N LEU A 41 4.87 -9.52 -15.23
CA LEU A 41 5.63 -8.92 -14.14
C LEU A 41 7.13 -8.81 -14.46
N ASN A 42 7.70 -9.84 -15.10
CA ASN A 42 9.10 -9.87 -15.54
C ASN A 42 9.44 -8.87 -16.65
N LYS A 43 8.43 -8.22 -17.26
CA LYS A 43 8.57 -7.19 -18.30
C LYS A 43 8.34 -5.77 -17.77
N THR A 44 7.98 -5.59 -16.51
CA THR A 44 7.83 -4.23 -15.94
C THR A 44 9.17 -3.52 -15.86
N ILE A 45 9.21 -2.23 -16.15
CA ILE A 45 10.41 -1.38 -15.95
C ILE A 45 10.40 -0.80 -14.55
N ALA A 46 9.23 -0.34 -14.08
CA ALA A 46 9.06 0.06 -12.69
C ALA A 46 9.15 -1.17 -11.78
N ASP A 47 9.89 -1.05 -10.70
CA ASP A 47 10.01 -2.10 -9.69
C ASP A 47 8.63 -2.39 -9.08
N THR A 48 8.14 -3.61 -9.29
CA THR A 48 6.77 -4.01 -8.98
C THR A 48 6.75 -5.32 -8.22
N THR A 49 6.00 -5.35 -7.13
CA THR A 49 5.70 -6.58 -6.38
C THR A 49 4.20 -6.87 -6.49
N VAL A 50 3.86 -8.12 -6.70
CA VAL A 50 2.48 -8.61 -6.67
C VAL A 50 2.36 -9.61 -5.54
N LEU A 51 1.31 -9.49 -4.77
CA LEU A 51 0.88 -10.50 -3.80
C LEU A 51 -0.48 -11.01 -4.26
N ASN A 52 -0.55 -12.28 -4.62
CA ASN A 52 -1.79 -12.94 -5.00
C ASN A 52 -2.58 -13.39 -3.76
N GLU A 53 -3.82 -13.86 -3.96
CA GLU A 53 -4.70 -14.29 -2.87
C GLU A 53 -4.08 -15.39 -1.99
N GLN A 54 -3.35 -16.33 -2.59
CA GLN A 54 -2.70 -17.42 -1.86
C GLN A 54 -1.54 -16.90 -0.98
N GLU A 55 -0.73 -15.97 -1.49
CA GLU A 55 0.34 -15.32 -0.72
C GLU A 55 -0.22 -14.48 0.41
N ILE A 56 -1.32 -13.73 0.16
CA ILE A 56 -2.03 -12.97 1.20
C ILE A 56 -2.51 -13.91 2.31
N ARG A 57 -3.16 -15.03 1.97
CA ARG A 57 -3.62 -16.02 2.94
C ARG A 57 -2.49 -16.71 3.67
N ASN A 58 -1.42 -17.11 2.96
CA ASN A 58 -0.28 -17.80 3.55
C ASN A 58 0.52 -16.93 4.52
N SER A 59 0.54 -15.61 4.30
CA SER A 59 1.19 -14.68 5.22
C SER A 59 0.59 -14.72 6.62
N GLY A 60 -0.71 -15.04 6.73
CA GLY A 60 -1.48 -14.98 7.97
C GLY A 60 -1.51 -13.58 8.60
N ALA A 61 -1.12 -12.53 7.87
CA ALA A 61 -1.08 -11.17 8.37
C ALA A 61 -2.46 -10.72 8.91
N PRO A 62 -2.50 -9.97 10.04
CA PRO A 62 -3.76 -9.52 10.61
C PRO A 62 -4.42 -8.38 9.82
N ASP A 63 -3.65 -7.60 9.09
CA ASP A 63 -4.10 -6.45 8.32
C ASP A 63 -3.17 -6.14 7.13
N VAL A 64 -3.63 -5.26 6.25
CA VAL A 64 -2.87 -4.82 5.06
C VAL A 64 -1.56 -4.14 5.45
N ALA A 65 -1.56 -3.31 6.49
CA ALA A 65 -0.38 -2.59 6.95
C ALA A 65 0.73 -3.56 7.41
N THR A 66 0.37 -4.62 8.14
CA THR A 66 1.31 -5.67 8.57
C THR A 66 1.87 -6.45 7.38
N LEU A 67 1.03 -6.77 6.40
CA LEU A 67 1.46 -7.48 5.18
C LEU A 67 2.45 -6.62 4.37
N LEU A 68 2.17 -5.34 4.18
CA LEU A 68 3.04 -4.43 3.44
C LEU A 68 4.42 -4.24 4.09
N ARG A 69 4.54 -4.38 5.40
CA ARG A 69 5.83 -4.31 6.14
C ARG A 69 6.82 -5.41 5.74
N SER A 70 6.35 -6.50 5.16
CA SER A 70 7.21 -7.59 4.67
C SER A 70 7.80 -7.33 3.29
N LEU A 71 7.46 -6.21 2.65
CA LEU A 71 7.90 -5.89 1.28
C LEU A 71 9.12 -4.99 1.27
N ALA A 72 9.99 -5.17 0.26
CA ALA A 72 11.12 -4.30 0.02
C ALA A 72 10.68 -2.84 -0.16
N GLY A 73 11.44 -1.90 0.37
CA GLY A 73 11.19 -0.46 0.20
C GLY A 73 9.97 0.09 0.94
N VAL A 74 9.24 -0.72 1.71
CA VAL A 74 8.03 -0.30 2.43
C VAL A 74 8.26 -0.33 3.94
N GLU A 75 8.10 0.82 4.60
CA GLU A 75 8.02 0.95 6.04
C GLU A 75 6.61 1.37 6.45
N VAL A 76 6.16 0.91 7.59
CA VAL A 76 4.89 1.32 8.18
C VAL A 76 5.14 1.74 9.63
N ALA A 77 4.63 2.89 10.01
CA ALA A 77 4.57 3.32 11.40
C ALA A 77 3.11 3.41 11.84
N GLN A 78 2.76 2.68 12.89
CA GLN A 78 1.40 2.59 13.40
C GLN A 78 1.31 3.18 14.82
N THR A 79 0.21 3.85 15.12
CA THR A 79 -0.01 4.56 16.39
C THR A 79 -0.61 3.66 17.47
N GLY A 80 -0.43 2.35 17.39
CA GLY A 80 -0.96 1.42 18.38
C GLY A 80 -1.23 0.03 17.81
N GLY A 81 -2.34 -0.57 18.24
CA GLY A 81 -2.79 -1.90 17.84
C GLY A 81 -3.56 -1.94 16.52
N LEU A 82 -4.35 -3.00 16.35
CA LEU A 82 -5.18 -3.20 15.17
C LEU A 82 -6.22 -2.08 15.03
N GLY A 83 -6.38 -1.53 13.82
CA GLY A 83 -7.28 -0.42 13.51
C GLY A 83 -6.73 0.98 13.81
N GLU A 84 -5.60 1.08 14.53
CA GLU A 84 -4.93 2.37 14.73
C GLU A 84 -4.25 2.87 13.46
N GLN A 85 -4.16 4.19 13.31
CA GLN A 85 -3.63 4.84 12.10
C GLN A 85 -2.29 4.25 11.66
N ALA A 86 -2.23 3.82 10.40
CA ALA A 86 -1.04 3.29 9.75
C ALA A 86 -0.50 4.28 8.71
N ARG A 87 0.74 4.73 8.88
CA ARG A 87 1.45 5.58 7.93
C ARG A 87 2.41 4.75 7.11
N ILE A 88 2.25 4.77 5.79
CA ILE A 88 3.08 3.99 4.86
C ILE A 88 4.12 4.90 4.24
N PHE A 89 5.38 4.53 4.37
CA PHE A 89 6.52 5.23 3.78
C PHE A 89 7.15 4.30 2.74
N MET A 90 7.13 4.71 1.49
CA MET A 90 7.73 3.93 0.41
C MET A 90 9.03 4.59 -0.04
N ARG A 91 10.15 3.87 0.02
CA ARG A 91 11.48 4.41 -0.29
C ARG A 91 11.77 5.74 0.44
N GLY A 92 11.35 5.84 1.72
CA GLY A 92 11.61 7.00 2.57
C GLY A 92 10.82 8.27 2.25
N THR A 93 9.87 8.25 1.29
CA THR A 93 8.95 9.36 1.00
C THR A 93 7.93 9.55 2.14
N ASN A 94 7.14 10.60 2.10
CA ASN A 94 6.06 10.82 3.05
C ASN A 94 4.86 9.88 2.77
N SER A 95 4.04 9.62 3.78
CA SER A 95 2.85 8.76 3.64
C SER A 95 1.81 9.34 2.68
N ASP A 96 1.68 10.64 2.57
CA ASP A 96 0.83 11.37 1.62
C ASP A 96 1.45 11.50 0.21
N GLN A 97 2.63 10.92 0.00
CA GLN A 97 3.32 10.78 -1.29
C GLN A 97 3.23 9.34 -1.83
N VAL A 98 2.42 8.48 -1.21
CA VAL A 98 2.12 7.11 -1.65
C VAL A 98 0.63 7.01 -1.96
N LEU A 99 0.32 6.79 -3.23
CA LEU A 99 -1.07 6.67 -3.68
C LEU A 99 -1.60 5.27 -3.40
N ILE A 100 -2.76 5.19 -2.76
CA ILE A 100 -3.47 3.92 -2.55
C ILE A 100 -4.75 3.94 -3.39
N LEU A 101 -4.96 2.87 -4.17
CA LEU A 101 -6.12 2.69 -5.02
C LEU A 101 -6.84 1.40 -4.63
N LEU A 102 -8.16 1.41 -4.71
CA LEU A 102 -9.01 0.23 -4.58
C LEU A 102 -9.71 -0.05 -5.92
N ASP A 103 -9.35 -1.14 -6.59
CA ASP A 103 -9.77 -1.47 -7.97
C ASP A 103 -9.53 -0.30 -8.95
N GLY A 104 -8.41 0.40 -8.77
CA GLY A 104 -8.03 1.56 -9.56
C GLY A 104 -8.81 2.85 -9.27
N VAL A 105 -9.61 2.89 -8.20
CA VAL A 105 -10.37 4.06 -7.75
C VAL A 105 -9.66 4.74 -6.57
N ARG A 106 -9.53 6.06 -6.60
CA ARG A 106 -9.01 6.85 -5.48
C ARG A 106 -10.03 6.86 -4.35
N ILE A 107 -9.58 6.49 -3.15
CA ILE A 107 -10.37 6.46 -1.91
C ILE A 107 -9.71 7.26 -0.80
N ASN A 108 -8.69 8.07 -1.14
CA ASN A 108 -7.93 8.85 -0.17
C ASN A 108 -8.68 10.10 0.28
N SER A 109 -8.41 10.53 1.51
CA SER A 109 -8.82 11.83 2.04
C SER A 109 -8.15 12.96 1.26
N ALA A 110 -8.93 13.89 0.71
CA ALA A 110 -8.38 15.08 0.05
C ALA A 110 -7.93 16.14 1.06
N THR A 111 -8.33 16.03 2.32
CA THR A 111 -7.90 16.92 3.41
C THR A 111 -6.53 16.53 3.92
N LEU A 112 -6.25 15.23 4.08
CA LEU A 112 -5.00 14.70 4.62
C LEU A 112 -4.02 14.18 3.56
N GLY A 113 -4.52 13.81 2.37
CA GLY A 113 -3.72 13.17 1.31
C GLY A 113 -3.41 11.68 1.56
N THR A 114 -3.94 11.07 2.61
CA THR A 114 -3.70 9.67 2.99
C THR A 114 -4.98 8.82 2.88
N THR A 115 -4.83 7.51 2.93
CA THR A 115 -5.93 6.54 2.95
C THR A 115 -5.90 5.78 4.27
N ALA A 116 -7.07 5.61 4.90
CA ALA A 116 -7.22 4.82 6.13
C ALA A 116 -7.19 3.30 5.82
N ILE A 117 -6.01 2.83 5.41
CA ILE A 117 -5.76 1.45 4.95
C ILE A 117 -5.95 0.41 6.07
N GLU A 118 -5.84 0.82 7.32
CA GLU A 118 -6.06 0.03 8.52
C GLU A 118 -7.48 -0.54 8.63
N HIS A 119 -8.43 0.03 7.88
CA HIS A 119 -9.82 -0.43 7.85
C HIS A 119 -10.13 -1.39 6.69
N ILE A 120 -9.18 -1.61 5.77
CA ILE A 120 -9.36 -2.54 4.65
C ILE A 120 -8.98 -3.95 5.10
N MET A 121 -9.95 -4.88 5.09
CA MET A 121 -9.73 -6.26 5.50
C MET A 121 -9.07 -7.06 4.38
N LEU A 122 -8.06 -7.87 4.72
CA LEU A 122 -7.38 -8.77 3.76
C LEU A 122 -8.33 -9.83 3.18
N ASP A 123 -9.38 -10.22 3.91
CA ASP A 123 -10.37 -11.22 3.45
C ASP A 123 -11.16 -10.76 2.21
N SER A 124 -11.26 -9.45 1.96
CA SER A 124 -11.91 -8.88 0.78
C SER A 124 -10.98 -8.72 -0.42
N LEU A 125 -9.68 -8.98 -0.26
CA LEU A 125 -8.70 -8.77 -1.32
C LEU A 125 -8.34 -10.07 -2.05
N ASP A 126 -8.21 -9.95 -3.36
CA ASP A 126 -7.73 -10.97 -4.27
C ASP A 126 -6.25 -10.81 -4.58
N ARG A 127 -5.80 -9.55 -4.70
CA ARG A 127 -4.44 -9.22 -5.10
C ARG A 127 -4.03 -7.84 -4.58
N ILE A 128 -2.74 -7.68 -4.31
CA ILE A 128 -2.10 -6.39 -4.01
C ILE A 128 -0.94 -6.19 -4.98
N GLU A 129 -0.93 -5.06 -5.70
CA GLU A 129 0.19 -4.65 -6.54
C GLU A 129 0.87 -3.43 -5.92
N VAL A 130 2.18 -3.50 -5.75
CA VAL A 130 3.00 -2.40 -5.19
C VAL A 130 4.01 -1.97 -6.24
N VAL A 131 3.84 -0.76 -6.77
CA VAL A 131 4.72 -0.13 -7.76
C VAL A 131 5.54 0.93 -7.07
N ARG A 132 6.84 0.82 -7.08
CA ARG A 132 7.77 1.72 -6.39
C ARG A 132 8.33 2.78 -7.32
N GLY A 133 8.68 3.93 -6.74
CA GLY A 133 9.26 5.07 -7.44
C GLY A 133 8.24 6.02 -8.06
N ASN A 134 8.73 6.99 -8.81
CA ASN A 134 7.91 8.05 -9.39
C ASN A 134 7.05 7.52 -10.54
N VAL A 135 5.75 7.35 -10.30
CA VAL A 135 4.77 6.87 -11.30
C VAL A 135 3.61 7.84 -11.52
N SER A 136 3.79 9.12 -11.18
CA SER A 136 2.77 10.15 -11.44
C SER A 136 2.42 10.30 -12.92
N SER A 137 3.31 9.96 -13.84
CA SER A 137 3.02 9.95 -15.28
C SER A 137 1.95 8.92 -15.67
N LEU A 138 1.65 7.97 -14.80
CA LEU A 138 0.56 7.00 -14.96
C LEU A 138 -0.65 7.35 -14.08
N TYR A 139 -0.42 7.73 -12.84
CA TYR A 139 -1.47 7.80 -11.82
C TYR A 139 -1.80 9.22 -11.34
N GLY A 140 -1.03 10.24 -11.75
CA GLY A 140 -1.19 11.63 -11.32
C GLY A 140 -0.59 11.89 -9.94
N SER A 141 -1.21 12.80 -9.19
CA SER A 141 -0.75 13.24 -7.87
C SER A 141 -0.58 12.10 -6.86
N GLU A 142 0.27 12.33 -5.84
CA GLU A 142 0.53 11.44 -4.67
C GLU A 142 1.38 10.20 -4.98
N ALA A 143 1.81 10.01 -6.25
CA ALA A 143 2.60 8.87 -6.68
C ALA A 143 4.11 9.20 -6.80
N ILE A 144 4.67 9.87 -5.78
CA ILE A 144 6.11 10.15 -5.66
C ILE A 144 6.86 8.93 -5.12
N GLY A 145 6.39 8.33 -4.03
CA GLY A 145 6.96 7.11 -3.47
C GLY A 145 6.58 5.88 -4.27
N GLY A 146 5.38 5.89 -4.81
CA GLY A 146 4.81 4.79 -5.57
C GLY A 146 3.30 4.71 -5.46
N VAL A 147 2.78 3.56 -5.90
CA VAL A 147 1.34 3.25 -5.88
C VAL A 147 1.13 1.87 -5.26
N ILE A 148 0.16 1.75 -4.39
CA ILE A 148 -0.37 0.49 -3.88
C ILE A 148 -1.77 0.30 -4.46
N GLN A 149 -1.95 -0.71 -5.28
CA GLN A 149 -3.25 -1.09 -5.80
C GLN A 149 -3.78 -2.30 -5.04
N LEU A 150 -4.93 -2.15 -4.43
CA LEU A 150 -5.68 -3.20 -3.76
C LEU A 150 -6.80 -3.64 -4.71
N PHE A 151 -6.88 -4.93 -4.98
CA PHE A 151 -7.93 -5.51 -5.83
C PHE A 151 -8.85 -6.34 -4.97
N THR A 152 -10.16 -6.04 -5.02
CA THR A 152 -11.18 -6.84 -4.34
C THR A 152 -11.41 -8.15 -5.07
N LYS A 153 -11.94 -9.14 -4.34
CA LYS A 153 -12.24 -10.46 -4.90
C LYS A 153 -13.20 -10.37 -6.06
N HIS A 154 -12.87 -11.07 -7.12
CA HIS A 154 -13.72 -11.23 -8.31
C HIS A 154 -14.19 -12.67 -8.44
N GLY A 155 -15.29 -12.88 -9.17
CA GLY A 155 -15.80 -14.22 -9.44
C GLY A 155 -14.99 -14.90 -10.55
N SER A 156 -14.63 -16.15 -10.34
CA SER A 156 -14.03 -17.01 -11.35
C SER A 156 -14.38 -18.46 -11.08
N GLY A 157 -14.43 -19.28 -12.12
CA GLY A 157 -14.73 -20.70 -12.03
C GLY A 157 -16.14 -21.01 -11.53
N THR A 158 -16.35 -22.24 -11.06
CA THR A 158 -17.64 -22.68 -10.52
C THR A 158 -18.02 -21.90 -9.26
N PRO A 159 -19.28 -21.44 -9.13
CA PRO A 159 -19.73 -20.75 -7.94
C PRO A 159 -19.42 -21.53 -6.64
N ALA A 160 -18.72 -20.89 -5.73
CA ALA A 160 -18.21 -21.48 -4.51
C ALA A 160 -18.41 -20.56 -3.30
N PHE A 161 -18.59 -21.15 -2.15
CA PHE A 161 -18.73 -20.47 -0.87
C PHE A 161 -17.40 -20.55 -0.10
N ASN A 162 -17.02 -19.45 0.54
CA ASN A 162 -15.90 -19.41 1.50
C ASN A 162 -16.36 -18.79 2.82
N ALA A 163 -15.76 -19.22 3.92
CA ALA A 163 -15.99 -18.65 5.24
C ALA A 163 -14.75 -18.79 6.11
N SER A 164 -14.54 -17.82 6.99
CA SER A 164 -13.49 -17.87 8.00
C SER A 164 -14.00 -17.38 9.35
N ALA A 165 -13.48 -17.95 10.42
CA ALA A 165 -13.74 -17.49 11.79
C ALA A 165 -12.49 -17.72 12.64
N GLY A 166 -12.12 -16.75 13.46
CA GLY A 166 -10.94 -16.87 14.30
C GLY A 166 -10.96 -15.98 15.53
N VAL A 167 -10.08 -16.32 16.47
CA VAL A 167 -9.94 -15.64 17.76
C VAL A 167 -8.46 -15.40 18.07
N GLY A 168 -8.20 -14.36 18.84
CA GLY A 168 -6.82 -14.01 19.24
C GLY A 168 -6.75 -13.30 20.59
N ASN A 169 -5.54 -12.91 20.97
CA ASN A 169 -5.32 -12.09 22.15
C ASN A 169 -6.15 -10.79 22.12
N HIS A 170 -6.29 -10.16 23.26
CA HIS A 170 -7.06 -8.92 23.43
C HIS A 170 -8.52 -9.07 22.99
N ASN A 171 -9.12 -10.24 23.23
CA ASN A 171 -10.48 -10.59 22.80
C ASN A 171 -10.72 -10.35 21.30
N THR A 172 -9.68 -10.55 20.48
CA THR A 172 -9.78 -10.39 19.03
C THR A 172 -10.66 -11.49 18.45
N GLN A 173 -11.63 -11.09 17.64
CA GLN A 173 -12.54 -11.95 16.90
C GLN A 173 -12.55 -11.49 15.45
N ARG A 174 -12.47 -12.42 14.51
CA ARG A 174 -12.55 -12.18 13.09
C ARG A 174 -13.50 -13.17 12.45
N MET A 175 -14.35 -12.69 11.57
CA MET A 175 -15.28 -13.50 10.79
C MET A 175 -15.37 -12.93 9.39
N ALA A 176 -15.38 -13.78 8.38
CA ALA A 176 -15.66 -13.40 7.02
C ALA A 176 -16.42 -14.52 6.32
N ALA A 177 -17.25 -14.16 5.33
CA ALA A 177 -17.93 -15.09 4.45
C ALA A 177 -18.05 -14.48 3.06
N GLY A 178 -17.96 -15.31 2.03
CA GLY A 178 -18.08 -14.90 0.64
C GLY A 178 -18.70 -15.96 -0.24
N PHE A 179 -19.26 -15.49 -1.35
CA PHE A 179 -19.78 -16.34 -2.41
C PHE A 179 -19.37 -15.72 -3.74
N SER A 180 -18.63 -16.47 -4.56
CA SER A 180 -18.09 -15.99 -5.83
C SER A 180 -18.07 -17.08 -6.87
N GLY A 181 -18.06 -16.69 -8.14
CA GLY A 181 -18.00 -17.63 -9.23
C GLY A 181 -18.45 -17.04 -10.57
N GLU A 182 -18.58 -17.89 -11.55
CA GLU A 182 -19.04 -17.55 -12.89
C GLU A 182 -20.20 -18.46 -13.32
N ALA A 183 -21.24 -17.88 -13.89
CA ALA A 183 -22.39 -18.60 -14.45
C ALA A 183 -22.99 -17.79 -15.60
N ASN A 184 -23.22 -18.44 -16.77
CA ASN A 184 -23.86 -17.83 -17.94
C ASN A 184 -23.24 -16.47 -18.33
N ASP A 185 -21.92 -16.43 -18.53
CA ASP A 185 -21.16 -15.23 -18.90
C ASP A 185 -21.20 -14.11 -17.84
N THR A 186 -21.69 -14.41 -16.64
CA THR A 186 -21.71 -13.49 -15.50
C THR A 186 -20.72 -13.96 -14.45
N SER A 187 -19.70 -13.15 -14.18
CA SER A 187 -18.78 -13.31 -13.05
C SER A 187 -19.31 -12.46 -11.89
N PHE A 188 -19.35 -13.00 -10.68
CA PHE A 188 -19.84 -12.30 -9.50
C PHE A 188 -19.07 -12.68 -8.24
N SER A 189 -19.00 -11.73 -7.31
CA SER A 189 -18.43 -11.93 -5.97
C SER A 189 -19.19 -11.09 -4.97
N VAL A 190 -19.49 -11.64 -3.79
CA VAL A 190 -20.02 -10.92 -2.63
C VAL A 190 -19.29 -11.41 -1.40
N ASN A 191 -18.66 -10.51 -0.65
CA ASN A 191 -17.94 -10.83 0.58
C ASN A 191 -18.37 -9.89 1.71
N ALA A 192 -18.46 -10.43 2.92
CA ALA A 192 -18.71 -9.66 4.13
C ALA A 192 -17.75 -10.12 5.23
N GLY A 193 -17.26 -9.18 6.02
CA GLY A 193 -16.33 -9.47 7.10
C GLY A 193 -16.52 -8.55 8.29
N ARG A 194 -16.09 -9.04 9.45
CA ARG A 194 -16.00 -8.27 10.70
C ARG A 194 -14.76 -8.64 11.46
N VAL A 195 -14.09 -7.63 11.99
CA VAL A 195 -13.03 -7.79 12.98
C VAL A 195 -13.34 -6.93 14.19
N LYS A 196 -13.16 -7.51 15.39
CA LYS A 196 -13.33 -6.81 16.66
C LYS A 196 -12.20 -7.18 17.60
N THR A 197 -11.69 -6.21 18.37
CA THR A 197 -10.69 -6.43 19.42
C THR A 197 -10.86 -5.39 20.53
N ASP A 198 -10.51 -5.75 21.76
CA ASP A 198 -10.43 -4.79 22.86
C ASP A 198 -9.13 -3.96 22.81
N GLY A 199 -8.16 -4.37 21.98
CA GLY A 199 -6.89 -3.66 21.77
C GLY A 199 -6.02 -3.58 23.02
N VAL A 200 -5.14 -2.59 23.00
CA VAL A 200 -4.28 -2.17 24.14
C VAL A 200 -4.34 -0.64 24.25
N SER A 201 -3.92 -0.05 25.36
CA SER A 201 -3.72 1.41 25.41
C SER A 201 -2.71 1.83 24.35
N ALA A 202 -3.10 2.69 23.41
CA ALA A 202 -2.28 3.11 22.30
C ALA A 202 -1.10 3.98 22.77
N MET A 203 -1.30 4.88 23.72
CA MET A 203 -0.24 5.73 24.24
C MET A 203 0.36 5.18 25.53
N ASN A 204 1.68 5.33 25.66
CA ASN A 204 2.41 4.98 26.88
C ASN A 204 2.18 6.06 27.95
N PRO A 205 1.48 5.79 29.08
CA PRO A 205 1.14 6.80 30.07
C PRO A 205 2.36 7.34 30.84
N LEU A 206 3.50 6.64 30.81
CA LEU A 206 4.76 7.14 31.39
C LEU A 206 5.39 8.24 30.53
N LEU A 207 5.17 8.20 29.21
CA LEU A 207 5.68 9.18 28.25
C LEU A 207 4.64 10.26 27.94
N MET A 208 3.34 9.89 27.98
CA MET A 208 2.18 10.71 27.65
C MET A 208 1.19 10.72 28.83
N PRO A 209 1.48 11.43 29.93
CA PRO A 209 0.72 11.30 31.19
C PRO A 209 -0.71 11.87 31.13
N LYS A 210 -1.08 12.56 30.03
CA LYS A 210 -2.44 13.03 29.78
C LYS A 210 -3.27 12.06 28.92
N ALA A 211 -2.66 11.00 28.37
CA ALA A 211 -3.37 9.99 27.62
C ALA A 211 -4.26 9.14 28.55
N ASN A 212 -5.37 8.66 28.03
CA ASN A 212 -6.23 7.72 28.72
C ASN A 212 -5.51 6.35 28.80
N PRO A 213 -5.38 5.71 29.99
CA PRO A 213 -4.69 4.42 30.10
C PRO A 213 -5.56 3.21 29.71
N ASN A 214 -6.82 3.40 29.32
CA ASN A 214 -7.70 2.33 28.91
C ASN A 214 -7.27 1.72 27.56
N ASN A 215 -7.73 0.52 27.30
CA ASN A 215 -7.52 -0.11 26.01
C ASN A 215 -8.27 0.62 24.87
N ASN A 216 -7.64 0.70 23.71
CA ASN A 216 -8.20 1.26 22.50
C ASN A 216 -8.83 0.13 21.69
N GLY A 217 -10.14 -0.04 21.86
CA GLY A 217 -10.90 -1.07 21.15
C GLY A 217 -11.15 -0.71 19.70
N TYR A 218 -11.29 -1.72 18.86
CA TYR A 218 -11.59 -1.59 17.43
C TYR A 218 -12.71 -2.53 17.02
N ASP A 219 -13.64 -2.06 16.19
CA ASP A 219 -14.72 -2.84 15.57
C ASP A 219 -14.91 -2.39 14.13
N ASN A 220 -14.64 -3.26 13.18
CA ASN A 220 -14.73 -2.95 11.75
C ASN A 220 -15.62 -3.96 11.04
N ASN A 221 -16.49 -3.45 10.16
CA ASN A 221 -17.37 -4.24 9.32
C ASN A 221 -17.09 -3.87 7.86
N THR A 222 -16.90 -4.85 7.00
CA THR A 222 -16.62 -4.68 5.58
C THR A 222 -17.63 -5.46 4.74
N LEU A 223 -18.08 -4.85 3.65
CA LEU A 223 -18.89 -5.48 2.61
C LEU A 223 -18.31 -5.09 1.26
N ASP A 224 -18.08 -6.05 0.40
CA ASP A 224 -17.76 -5.83 -1.00
C ASP A 224 -18.62 -6.72 -1.90
N ALA A 225 -18.95 -6.20 -3.09
CA ALA A 225 -19.64 -6.96 -4.11
C ALA A 225 -19.22 -6.46 -5.49
N GLN A 226 -19.09 -7.40 -6.40
CA GLN A 226 -18.75 -7.14 -7.81
C GLN A 226 -19.55 -8.05 -8.72
N VAL A 227 -19.95 -7.52 -9.87
CA VAL A 227 -20.53 -8.27 -10.98
C VAL A 227 -19.89 -7.80 -12.29
N LYS A 228 -19.55 -8.74 -13.16
CA LYS A 228 -19.13 -8.48 -14.53
C LYS A 228 -19.95 -9.37 -15.45
N GLN A 229 -20.66 -8.75 -16.41
CA GLN A 229 -21.44 -9.43 -17.43
C GLN A 229 -20.75 -9.29 -18.78
N ALA A 230 -20.32 -10.39 -19.37
CA ALA A 230 -19.96 -10.43 -20.76
C ALA A 230 -21.25 -10.34 -21.60
N LEU A 231 -21.36 -9.31 -22.43
CA LEU A 231 -22.47 -9.13 -23.36
C LEU A 231 -22.25 -9.95 -24.63
N ASN A 232 -21.00 -10.10 -24.99
CA ASN A 232 -20.47 -10.97 -26.05
C ASN A 232 -18.95 -11.11 -25.86
N ALA A 233 -18.25 -11.73 -26.84
CA ALA A 233 -16.80 -11.94 -26.77
C ALA A 233 -15.97 -10.65 -26.67
N ASP A 234 -16.50 -9.51 -27.14
CA ASP A 234 -15.77 -8.26 -27.27
C ASP A 234 -16.23 -7.18 -26.28
N HIS A 235 -17.37 -7.36 -25.61
CA HIS A 235 -17.97 -6.33 -24.75
C HIS A 235 -18.38 -6.88 -23.39
N ALA A 236 -17.94 -6.25 -22.32
CA ALA A 236 -18.35 -6.56 -20.97
C ALA A 236 -18.70 -5.29 -20.17
N LEU A 237 -19.69 -5.41 -19.29
CA LEU A 237 -20.04 -4.39 -18.30
C LEU A 237 -19.74 -4.90 -16.91
N SER A 238 -19.19 -4.05 -16.06
CA SER A 238 -18.95 -4.38 -14.65
C SER A 238 -19.48 -3.31 -13.72
N ALA A 239 -19.93 -3.76 -12.54
CA ALA A 239 -20.31 -2.90 -11.44
C ALA A 239 -19.69 -3.43 -10.16
N SER A 240 -19.21 -2.55 -9.30
CA SER A 240 -18.66 -2.95 -8.00
C SER A 240 -18.94 -1.92 -6.92
N VAL A 241 -19.11 -2.44 -5.70
CA VAL A 241 -19.27 -1.66 -4.49
C VAL A 241 -18.31 -2.19 -3.42
N PHE A 242 -17.80 -1.31 -2.60
CA PHE A 242 -17.03 -1.62 -1.40
C PHE A 242 -17.44 -0.65 -0.31
N SER A 243 -17.62 -1.14 0.89
CA SER A 243 -17.89 -0.33 2.07
C SER A 243 -17.21 -0.95 3.28
N THR A 244 -16.47 -0.14 4.03
CA THR A 244 -15.95 -0.55 5.33
C THR A 244 -16.24 0.54 6.35
N ARG A 245 -16.59 0.12 7.58
CA ARG A 245 -16.87 1.01 8.70
C ARG A 245 -16.08 0.56 9.91
N GLY A 246 -15.01 1.29 10.21
CA GLY A 246 -14.17 1.11 11.39
C GLY A 246 -14.57 2.06 12.52
N ASN A 247 -14.71 1.55 13.72
CA ASN A 247 -14.85 2.35 14.94
C ASN A 247 -13.64 2.04 15.83
N ILE A 248 -12.77 3.01 16.01
CA ILE A 248 -11.53 2.90 16.77
C ILE A 248 -11.53 3.88 17.94
N SER A 249 -11.26 3.40 19.15
CA SER A 249 -10.92 4.26 20.28
C SER A 249 -9.46 4.69 20.15
N TYR A 250 -9.14 5.93 20.50
CA TYR A 250 -7.77 6.45 20.44
C TYR A 250 -7.43 7.34 21.62
N ASP A 251 -6.14 7.52 21.90
CA ASP A 251 -5.63 8.37 22.96
C ASP A 251 -5.14 9.71 22.43
N SER A 252 -5.20 10.75 23.29
CA SER A 252 -4.68 12.08 22.99
C SER A 252 -3.63 12.50 24.01
N ALA A 253 -2.46 12.93 23.53
CA ALA A 253 -1.41 13.51 24.38
C ALA A 253 -1.79 14.86 25.04
N PHE A 254 -2.85 15.51 24.54
CA PHE A 254 -3.27 16.86 24.94
C PHE A 254 -4.60 16.91 25.70
N GLY A 255 -5.27 15.77 25.85
CA GLY A 255 -6.56 15.64 26.52
C GLY A 255 -6.44 15.57 28.05
N LEU A 256 -7.47 14.97 28.65
CA LEU A 256 -7.48 14.53 30.05
C LEU A 256 -7.38 12.99 30.07
N PRO A 257 -6.77 12.39 31.11
CA PRO A 257 -6.69 10.93 31.25
C PRO A 257 -8.06 10.23 31.33
N THR A 258 -9.12 10.99 31.52
CA THR A 258 -10.52 10.54 31.60
C THR A 258 -11.29 10.73 30.30
N ASP A 259 -10.69 11.37 29.28
CA ASP A 259 -11.34 11.57 27.99
C ASP A 259 -11.49 10.24 27.24
N LEU A 260 -12.68 9.97 26.77
CA LEU A 260 -12.99 8.84 25.89
C LEU A 260 -13.11 9.34 24.46
N ASN A 261 -12.10 9.07 23.65
CA ASN A 261 -12.10 9.49 22.25
C ASN A 261 -12.29 8.26 21.36
N ASN A 262 -13.08 8.42 20.31
CA ASN A 262 -13.18 7.44 19.23
C ASN A 262 -13.40 8.11 17.88
N THR A 263 -12.95 7.47 16.83
CA THR A 263 -13.23 7.85 15.44
C THR A 263 -14.02 6.74 14.77
N VAL A 264 -15.05 7.12 14.02
CA VAL A 264 -15.76 6.23 13.10
C VAL A 264 -15.35 6.63 11.70
N GLU A 265 -14.67 5.73 11.02
CA GLU A 265 -14.18 5.90 9.66
C GLU A 265 -14.99 5.06 8.69
N ASN A 266 -15.54 5.67 7.65
CA ASN A 266 -16.24 4.98 6.58
C ASN A 266 -15.48 5.22 5.28
N LEU A 267 -15.04 4.12 4.64
CA LEU A 267 -14.51 4.15 3.27
C LEU A 267 -15.49 3.46 2.35
N GLU A 268 -15.89 4.14 1.28
CA GLU A 268 -16.81 3.58 0.30
C GLU A 268 -16.28 3.76 -1.12
N LYS A 269 -16.56 2.80 -1.97
CA LYS A 269 -16.26 2.83 -3.40
C LYS A 269 -17.44 2.30 -4.19
N PHE A 270 -17.81 3.05 -5.23
CA PHE A 270 -18.72 2.61 -6.29
C PHE A 270 -18.01 2.71 -7.63
N SER A 271 -18.20 1.73 -8.51
CA SER A 271 -17.63 1.76 -9.85
C SER A 271 -18.54 1.07 -10.87
N LEU A 272 -18.65 1.68 -12.03
CA LEU A 272 -19.23 1.10 -13.23
C LEU A 272 -18.19 1.19 -14.34
N ALA A 273 -17.97 0.12 -15.08
CA ALA A 273 -17.05 0.13 -16.21
C ALA A 273 -17.61 -0.64 -17.41
N SER A 274 -17.30 -0.14 -18.60
CA SER A 274 -17.40 -0.86 -19.86
C SER A 274 -15.99 -1.24 -20.30
N ASP A 275 -15.81 -2.47 -20.71
CA ASP A 275 -14.56 -3.05 -21.16
C ASP A 275 -14.79 -3.62 -22.57
N ASP A 276 -14.17 -3.02 -23.59
CA ASP A 276 -14.56 -3.17 -24.98
C ASP A 276 -13.35 -3.46 -25.88
N GLN A 277 -13.35 -4.60 -26.56
CA GLN A 277 -12.42 -4.91 -27.65
C GLN A 277 -13.01 -4.38 -28.95
N LEU A 278 -12.63 -3.16 -29.36
CA LEU A 278 -13.16 -2.47 -30.54
C LEU A 278 -12.53 -2.93 -31.87
N GLY A 279 -11.89 -4.07 -31.87
CA GLY A 279 -11.22 -4.72 -32.99
C GLY A 279 -9.94 -5.41 -32.53
N ALA A 280 -9.26 -6.11 -33.41
CA ALA A 280 -8.09 -6.94 -33.05
C ALA A 280 -6.94 -6.17 -32.37
N MET A 281 -6.86 -4.87 -32.55
CA MET A 281 -5.76 -4.03 -32.07
C MET A 281 -6.16 -2.94 -31.08
N TRP A 282 -7.43 -2.77 -30.76
CA TRP A 282 -7.90 -1.66 -29.94
C TRP A 282 -8.78 -2.15 -28.81
N HIS A 283 -8.27 -2.03 -27.59
CA HIS A 283 -9.00 -2.23 -26.35
C HIS A 283 -9.33 -0.87 -25.71
N SER A 284 -10.59 -0.65 -25.35
CA SER A 284 -11.09 0.58 -24.75
C SER A 284 -11.80 0.29 -23.44
N GLN A 285 -11.55 1.07 -22.42
CA GLN A 285 -12.25 0.99 -21.15
C GLN A 285 -12.77 2.37 -20.75
N VAL A 286 -14.05 2.43 -20.42
CA VAL A 286 -14.66 3.61 -19.78
C VAL A 286 -15.06 3.24 -18.36
N ARG A 287 -14.66 4.04 -17.39
CA ARG A 287 -15.01 3.84 -15.97
C ARG A 287 -15.58 5.10 -15.37
N LEU A 288 -16.70 4.96 -14.69
CA LEU A 288 -17.31 5.92 -13.78
C LEU A 288 -17.12 5.39 -12.36
N ALA A 289 -16.58 6.19 -11.47
CA ALA A 289 -16.37 5.74 -10.09
C ALA A 289 -16.55 6.88 -9.10
N GLN A 290 -16.87 6.51 -7.85
CA GLN A 290 -16.91 7.39 -6.71
C GLN A 290 -16.16 6.72 -5.55
N GLY A 291 -15.27 7.49 -4.92
CA GLY A 291 -14.65 7.14 -3.63
C GLY A 291 -15.14 8.12 -2.56
N ILE A 292 -15.42 7.60 -1.38
CA ILE A 292 -15.83 8.38 -0.20
C ILE A 292 -14.94 7.99 0.97
N ASP A 293 -14.40 8.99 1.65
CA ASP A 293 -13.67 8.89 2.92
C ASP A 293 -14.41 9.82 3.89
N ASP A 294 -15.03 9.27 4.96
CA ASP A 294 -15.90 10.00 5.88
C ASP A 294 -15.56 9.65 7.34
N SER A 295 -14.86 10.56 7.99
CA SER A 295 -14.33 10.44 9.34
C SER A 295 -15.14 11.26 10.34
N HIS A 296 -15.66 10.60 11.37
CA HIS A 296 -16.41 11.20 12.48
C HIS A 296 -15.66 11.01 13.78
N THR A 297 -15.21 12.08 14.41
CA THR A 297 -14.50 12.03 15.68
C THR A 297 -15.41 12.40 16.84
N TYR A 298 -15.38 11.58 17.88
CA TYR A 298 -16.17 11.75 19.09
C TYR A 298 -15.27 11.92 20.30
N LYS A 299 -15.72 12.75 21.23
CA LYS A 299 -15.11 12.91 22.56
C LYS A 299 -16.20 12.80 23.63
N ASN A 300 -16.05 11.85 24.56
CA ASN A 300 -17.01 11.59 25.63
C ASN A 300 -18.45 11.39 25.09
N GLY A 301 -18.58 10.74 23.93
CA GLY A 301 -19.85 10.45 23.26
C GLY A 301 -20.45 11.59 22.43
N ALA A 302 -19.85 12.78 22.45
CA ALA A 302 -20.29 13.90 21.61
C ALA A 302 -19.41 13.99 20.36
N GLU A 303 -20.01 14.15 19.18
CA GLU A 303 -19.28 14.43 17.94
C GLU A 303 -18.59 15.80 18.02
N VAL A 304 -17.28 15.80 17.80
CA VAL A 304 -16.45 17.02 17.87
C VAL A 304 -15.91 17.45 16.53
N SER A 305 -15.78 16.53 15.58
CA SER A 305 -15.41 16.87 14.20
C SER A 305 -15.87 15.82 13.21
N ARG A 306 -16.12 16.27 11.99
CA ARG A 306 -16.37 15.44 10.82
C ARG A 306 -15.62 15.98 9.62
N TYR A 307 -15.01 15.06 8.86
CA TYR A 307 -14.38 15.34 7.58
C TYR A 307 -14.82 14.29 6.57
N GLN A 308 -15.41 14.73 5.49
CA GLN A 308 -15.80 13.84 4.40
C GLN A 308 -15.18 14.34 3.10
N THR A 309 -14.49 13.47 2.39
CA THR A 309 -14.05 13.64 1.01
C THR A 309 -14.92 12.80 0.10
N GLN A 310 -15.46 13.40 -0.96
CA GLN A 310 -16.10 12.69 -2.05
C GLN A 310 -15.30 12.92 -3.33
N SER A 311 -14.85 11.85 -3.98
CA SER A 311 -14.06 11.86 -5.22
C SER A 311 -14.84 11.19 -6.35
N ASN A 312 -15.40 11.98 -7.28
CA ASN A 312 -16.09 11.49 -8.48
C ASN A 312 -15.10 11.41 -9.64
N GLN A 313 -15.01 10.27 -10.31
CA GLN A 313 -14.00 9.96 -11.31
C GLN A 313 -14.65 9.46 -12.60
N LEU A 314 -14.22 10.02 -13.72
CA LEU A 314 -14.47 9.49 -15.06
C LEU A 314 -13.10 9.24 -15.69
N ALA A 315 -12.87 8.03 -16.18
CA ALA A 315 -11.66 7.66 -16.91
C ALA A 315 -12.03 6.97 -18.22
N TRP A 316 -11.40 7.39 -19.30
CA TRP A 316 -11.46 6.71 -20.59
C TRP A 316 -10.04 6.35 -21.01
N GLN A 317 -9.75 5.06 -21.03
CA GLN A 317 -8.44 4.50 -21.39
C GLN A 317 -8.56 3.70 -22.68
N ASN A 318 -7.57 3.87 -23.56
CA ASN A 318 -7.46 3.17 -24.82
C ASN A 318 -6.07 2.58 -24.96
N ASN A 319 -6.01 1.32 -25.26
CA ASN A 319 -4.79 0.56 -25.50
C ASN A 319 -4.81 0.05 -26.94
N LEU A 320 -3.82 0.50 -27.73
CA LEU A 320 -3.70 0.15 -29.13
C LEU A 320 -2.44 -0.68 -29.35
N LYS A 321 -2.60 -1.90 -29.83
CA LYS A 321 -1.51 -2.73 -30.34
C LYS A 321 -1.14 -2.22 -31.73
N ILE A 322 -0.06 -1.46 -31.87
CA ILE A 322 0.35 -0.85 -33.15
C ILE A 322 1.24 -1.78 -33.98
N ALA A 323 1.95 -2.70 -33.32
CA ALA A 323 2.69 -3.80 -33.93
C ALA A 323 2.89 -4.89 -32.86
N ASP A 324 3.50 -6.03 -33.27
CA ASP A 324 3.87 -7.07 -32.30
C ASP A 324 4.91 -6.52 -31.31
N GLY A 325 4.64 -6.70 -30.01
CA GLY A 325 5.45 -6.15 -28.93
C GLY A 325 5.36 -4.62 -28.78
N GLN A 326 4.48 -3.92 -29.50
CA GLN A 326 4.38 -2.46 -29.44
C GLN A 326 2.95 -2.01 -29.11
N GLN A 327 2.82 -1.22 -28.06
CA GLN A 327 1.53 -0.70 -27.57
C GLN A 327 1.58 0.80 -27.37
N LEU A 328 0.48 1.46 -27.71
CA LEU A 328 0.20 2.86 -27.43
C LEU A 328 -0.98 2.92 -26.45
N SER A 329 -0.82 3.67 -25.37
CA SER A 329 -1.88 3.94 -24.40
C SER A 329 -2.26 5.40 -24.44
N LEU A 330 -3.56 5.68 -24.49
CA LEU A 330 -4.11 7.04 -24.41
C LEU A 330 -5.19 7.05 -23.33
N SER A 331 -5.15 8.03 -22.44
CA SER A 331 -6.17 8.17 -21.41
C SER A 331 -6.60 9.63 -21.24
N ALA A 332 -7.89 9.83 -21.03
CA ALA A 332 -8.47 11.09 -20.60
C ALA A 332 -9.23 10.85 -19.29
N GLU A 333 -8.99 11.70 -18.29
CA GLU A 333 -9.57 11.55 -16.96
C GLU A 333 -10.13 12.86 -16.44
N TYR A 334 -11.23 12.75 -15.71
CA TYR A 334 -11.82 13.82 -14.93
C TYR A 334 -11.99 13.37 -13.49
N LEU A 335 -11.52 14.18 -12.54
CA LEU A 335 -11.69 13.99 -11.12
C LEU A 335 -12.33 15.25 -10.53
N ALA A 336 -13.44 15.08 -9.81
CA ALA A 336 -14.05 16.13 -9.01
C ALA A 336 -14.00 15.71 -7.54
N GLN A 337 -13.35 16.52 -6.71
CA GLN A 337 -13.26 16.33 -5.27
C GLN A 337 -14.09 17.39 -4.54
N ALA A 338 -14.85 16.94 -3.55
CA ALA A 338 -15.63 17.80 -2.66
C ALA A 338 -15.35 17.41 -1.19
N VAL A 339 -15.23 18.41 -0.33
CA VAL A 339 -15.02 18.26 1.10
C VAL A 339 -16.21 18.82 1.86
N THR A 340 -16.76 18.02 2.77
CA THR A 340 -17.74 18.45 3.78
C THR A 340 -17.11 18.29 5.15
N SER A 341 -17.12 19.33 5.97
CA SER A 341 -16.43 19.32 7.26
C SER A 341 -17.13 20.22 8.28
N THR A 342 -16.96 19.90 9.56
CA THR A 342 -17.30 20.82 10.67
C THR A 342 -16.39 22.05 10.71
N VAL A 343 -15.20 21.95 10.12
CA VAL A 343 -14.28 23.07 9.92
C VAL A 343 -14.67 23.81 8.62
N LEU A 344 -14.79 25.11 8.68
CA LEU A 344 -15.19 25.93 7.54
C LEU A 344 -13.97 26.26 6.66
N PHE A 345 -13.63 25.37 5.75
CA PHE A 345 -12.61 25.62 4.73
C PHE A 345 -12.98 26.80 3.84
N SER A 346 -12.01 27.59 3.42
CA SER A 346 -12.22 28.71 2.49
C SER A 346 -12.59 28.25 1.07
N GLN A 347 -12.23 27.03 0.71
CA GLN A 347 -12.62 26.32 -0.51
C GLN A 347 -12.84 24.84 -0.19
N THR A 348 -13.94 24.28 -0.72
CA THR A 348 -14.38 22.91 -0.42
C THR A 348 -14.45 21.99 -1.64
N SER A 349 -14.02 22.45 -2.81
CA SER A 349 -14.04 21.63 -4.01
C SER A 349 -12.93 21.98 -4.97
N ARG A 350 -12.47 20.99 -5.72
CA ARG A 350 -11.56 21.17 -6.87
C ARG A 350 -11.86 20.14 -7.95
N THR A 351 -11.49 20.48 -9.18
CA THR A 351 -11.55 19.57 -10.32
C THR A 351 -10.17 19.41 -10.96
N VAL A 352 -9.96 18.25 -11.56
CA VAL A 352 -8.73 17.92 -12.28
C VAL A 352 -9.10 17.31 -13.62
N ASN A 353 -8.59 17.89 -14.70
CA ASN A 353 -8.67 17.32 -16.04
C ASN A 353 -7.29 16.80 -16.42
N SER A 354 -7.21 15.54 -16.82
CA SER A 354 -5.93 14.89 -17.11
C SER A 354 -5.94 14.22 -18.47
N ALA A 355 -4.79 14.29 -19.15
CA ALA A 355 -4.52 13.58 -20.39
C ALA A 355 -3.18 12.85 -20.27
N LEU A 356 -3.15 11.59 -20.70
CA LEU A 356 -1.97 10.73 -20.67
C LEU A 356 -1.75 10.11 -22.05
N GLY A 357 -0.48 10.05 -22.48
CA GLY A 357 0.01 9.26 -23.59
C GLY A 357 1.16 8.36 -23.14
N GLY A 358 1.09 7.08 -23.44
CA GLY A 358 2.10 6.08 -23.11
C GLY A 358 2.47 5.25 -24.33
N TYR A 359 3.74 4.88 -24.44
CA TYR A 359 4.24 3.94 -25.43
C TYR A 359 5.12 2.90 -24.74
N THR A 360 4.89 1.64 -25.05
CA THR A 360 5.76 0.52 -24.67
C THR A 360 6.11 -0.26 -25.94
N GLY A 361 7.41 -0.48 -26.17
CA GLY A 361 7.91 -1.22 -27.33
C GLY A 361 8.97 -2.24 -26.92
N GLU A 362 8.80 -3.48 -27.38
CA GLU A 362 9.75 -4.58 -27.28
C GLU A 362 10.45 -4.78 -28.63
N PHE A 363 11.77 -4.77 -28.62
CA PHE A 363 12.62 -4.91 -29.82
C PHE A 363 13.68 -5.98 -29.56
N GLY A 364 13.29 -7.24 -29.70
CA GLY A 364 14.12 -8.37 -29.30
C GLY A 364 14.41 -8.35 -27.80
N ALA A 365 15.69 -8.22 -27.44
CA ALA A 365 16.10 -8.17 -26.04
C ALA A 365 15.90 -6.79 -25.36
N GLN A 366 15.48 -5.79 -26.12
CA GLN A 366 15.35 -4.41 -25.64
C GLN A 366 13.89 -4.03 -25.45
N GLN A 367 13.62 -3.26 -24.41
CA GLN A 367 12.31 -2.67 -24.16
C GLN A 367 12.45 -1.17 -23.89
N ILE A 368 11.53 -0.39 -24.42
CA ILE A 368 11.43 1.05 -24.17
C ILE A 368 10.03 1.35 -23.63
N GLN A 369 9.98 2.19 -22.60
CA GLN A 369 8.73 2.74 -22.08
C GLN A 369 8.83 4.25 -22.03
N LEU A 370 7.82 4.94 -22.58
CA LEU A 370 7.67 6.39 -22.51
C LEU A 370 6.25 6.70 -22.04
N ASN A 371 6.14 7.53 -21.00
CA ASN A 371 4.84 8.06 -20.55
C ASN A 371 4.95 9.58 -20.39
N VAL A 372 3.91 10.29 -20.81
CA VAL A 372 3.73 11.72 -20.58
C VAL A 372 2.30 11.96 -20.09
N ARG A 373 2.16 12.82 -19.09
CA ARG A 373 0.87 13.17 -18.51
C ARG A 373 0.83 14.65 -18.18
N GLN A 374 -0.34 15.26 -18.40
CA GLN A 374 -0.68 16.58 -17.94
C GLN A 374 -1.92 16.50 -17.06
N ASP A 375 -1.83 17.11 -15.89
CA ASP A 375 -2.94 17.28 -14.95
C ASP A 375 -3.23 18.78 -14.80
N ASN A 376 -4.45 19.20 -15.04
CA ASN A 376 -4.87 20.59 -14.93
C ASN A 376 -5.87 20.75 -13.78
N TYR A 377 -5.37 21.29 -12.69
CA TYR A 377 -6.11 21.51 -11.44
C TYR A 377 -6.78 22.88 -11.45
N SER A 378 -8.01 22.95 -10.94
CA SER A 378 -8.78 24.20 -10.89
C SER A 378 -8.25 25.21 -9.85
N ASP A 379 -7.43 24.79 -8.91
CA ASP A 379 -6.93 25.58 -7.78
C ASP A 379 -5.49 26.06 -7.93
N PHE A 380 -4.54 25.20 -8.32
CA PHE A 380 -3.13 25.61 -8.41
C PHE A 380 -2.53 25.51 -9.84
N GLY A 381 -3.34 25.12 -10.85
CA GLY A 381 -2.93 25.09 -12.25
C GLY A 381 -2.37 23.74 -12.71
N THR A 382 -1.37 23.74 -13.58
CA THR A 382 -0.97 22.58 -14.36
C THR A 382 0.29 21.90 -13.79
N ALA A 383 0.24 20.56 -13.71
CA ALA A 383 1.37 19.69 -13.45
C ALA A 383 1.65 18.79 -14.67
N ASN A 384 2.92 18.72 -15.10
CA ASN A 384 3.36 17.85 -16.18
C ASN A 384 4.32 16.80 -15.64
N THR A 385 4.07 15.54 -15.96
CA THR A 385 4.88 14.41 -15.53
C THR A 385 5.26 13.51 -16.71
N GLY A 386 6.40 12.83 -16.60
CA GLY A 386 6.91 11.94 -17.61
C GLY A 386 7.78 10.83 -17.01
N LEU A 387 7.89 9.75 -17.75
CA LEU A 387 8.78 8.63 -17.47
C LEU A 387 9.41 8.18 -18.78
N LEU A 388 10.72 7.99 -18.77
CA LEU A 388 11.46 7.27 -19.79
C LEU A 388 12.14 6.09 -19.13
N GLY A 389 11.83 4.90 -19.60
CA GLY A 389 12.37 3.65 -19.12
C GLY A 389 12.99 2.82 -20.23
N TYR A 390 14.04 2.08 -19.89
CA TYR A 390 14.72 1.16 -20.77
C TYR A 390 14.97 -0.16 -20.05
N GLY A 391 14.67 -1.27 -20.70
CA GLY A 391 14.94 -2.63 -20.25
C GLY A 391 15.82 -3.35 -21.26
N LEU A 392 16.79 -4.13 -20.79
CA LEU A 392 17.65 -4.99 -21.59
C LEU A 392 17.71 -6.38 -20.98
N SER A 393 17.16 -7.37 -21.69
CA SER A 393 17.35 -8.79 -21.36
C SER A 393 18.67 -9.27 -21.94
N PHE A 394 19.47 -9.96 -21.13
CA PHE A 394 20.75 -10.53 -21.54
C PHE A 394 21.01 -11.84 -20.82
N ALA A 395 21.75 -12.75 -21.45
CA ALA A 395 22.07 -14.07 -20.87
C ALA A 395 20.83 -14.79 -20.29
N ASP A 396 19.87 -15.10 -21.15
CA ASP A 396 18.63 -15.90 -20.98
C ASP A 396 17.75 -15.63 -19.74
N ARG A 397 18.35 -15.21 -18.62
CA ARG A 397 17.69 -15.09 -17.30
C ARG A 397 17.88 -13.73 -16.63
N TRP A 398 18.71 -12.88 -17.20
CA TRP A 398 19.06 -11.60 -16.63
C TRP A 398 18.40 -10.44 -17.37
N ARG A 399 17.92 -9.48 -16.63
CA ARG A 399 17.39 -8.23 -17.17
C ARG A 399 17.93 -7.04 -16.38
N ALA A 400 18.44 -6.06 -17.07
CA ALA A 400 18.78 -4.75 -16.52
C ALA A 400 17.69 -3.73 -16.88
N THR A 401 17.35 -2.86 -15.95
CA THR A 401 16.40 -1.77 -16.16
C THR A 401 17.05 -0.44 -15.78
N ALA A 402 16.67 0.63 -16.47
CA ALA A 402 17.03 2.00 -16.09
C ALA A 402 15.85 2.92 -16.38
N SER A 403 15.57 3.85 -15.48
CA SER A 403 14.51 4.84 -15.69
C SER A 403 14.87 6.21 -15.16
N VAL A 404 14.27 7.22 -15.78
CA VAL A 404 14.20 8.59 -15.26
C VAL A 404 12.76 9.04 -15.30
N SER A 405 12.30 9.65 -14.22
CA SER A 405 10.90 10.07 -14.09
C SER A 405 10.76 11.28 -13.20
N ASN A 406 9.68 12.01 -13.39
CA ASN A 406 9.26 13.03 -12.46
C ASN A 406 7.85 12.77 -11.96
N ALA A 407 7.57 13.24 -10.75
CA ALA A 407 6.28 13.10 -10.08
C ALA A 407 5.92 14.38 -9.34
N PHE A 408 4.69 14.47 -8.88
CA PHE A 408 4.23 15.56 -8.04
C PHE A 408 3.21 15.09 -6.98
N LYS A 409 3.06 15.91 -5.94
CA LYS A 409 1.95 15.81 -4.99
C LYS A 409 1.24 17.17 -4.94
N ALA A 410 -0.06 17.16 -5.18
CA ALA A 410 -0.92 18.32 -5.01
C ALA A 410 -1.00 18.70 -3.52
N PRO A 411 -1.03 19.99 -3.17
CA PRO A 411 -1.36 20.41 -1.82
C PRO A 411 -2.76 19.89 -1.44
N THR A 412 -2.93 19.53 -0.18
CA THR A 412 -4.23 19.08 0.36
C THR A 412 -5.16 20.26 0.67
N PHE A 413 -6.43 19.96 0.98
CA PHE A 413 -7.33 21.02 1.43
C PHE A 413 -6.90 21.59 2.78
N ASP A 414 -6.34 20.79 3.68
CA ASP A 414 -5.79 21.24 4.95
C ASP A 414 -4.60 22.18 4.73
N ASP A 415 -3.72 21.87 3.79
CA ASP A 415 -2.57 22.70 3.47
C ASP A 415 -2.98 24.08 2.95
N MET A 416 -4.01 24.15 2.09
CA MET A 416 -4.37 25.37 1.35
C MET A 416 -5.49 26.16 2.01
N TYR A 417 -6.51 25.51 2.54
CA TYR A 417 -7.81 26.16 2.80
C TYR A 417 -8.27 26.09 4.24
N TRP A 418 -7.44 25.56 5.17
CA TRP A 418 -7.73 25.56 6.61
C TRP A 418 -7.93 27.00 7.12
N PRO A 419 -9.01 27.29 7.86
CA PRO A 419 -9.25 28.62 8.42
C PRO A 419 -8.26 28.96 9.52
N LEU A 420 -8.10 30.23 9.82
CA LEU A 420 -7.27 30.65 10.95
C LEU A 420 -7.86 30.14 12.27
N GLN A 421 -7.20 29.14 12.86
CA GLN A 421 -7.57 28.56 14.15
C GLN A 421 -6.30 28.28 14.97
N PHE A 422 -6.29 28.62 16.25
CA PHE A 422 -5.15 28.38 17.17
C PHE A 422 -3.81 28.90 16.66
N GLY A 423 -3.82 29.96 15.83
CA GLY A 423 -2.62 30.54 15.22
C GLY A 423 -2.10 29.79 13.99
N TYR A 424 -2.82 28.81 13.48
CA TYR A 424 -2.55 28.11 12.22
C TYR A 424 -3.54 28.53 11.14
N GLN A 425 -3.06 28.66 9.91
CA GLN A 425 -3.87 28.95 8.71
C GLN A 425 -3.28 28.23 7.51
N GLY A 426 -4.13 27.69 6.63
CA GLY A 426 -3.74 27.18 5.32
C GLY A 426 -3.20 28.29 4.40
N ASN A 427 -2.48 27.89 3.35
CA ASN A 427 -1.89 28.83 2.40
C ASN A 427 -2.36 28.51 0.97
N PRO A 428 -3.29 29.30 0.40
CA PRO A 428 -3.80 29.06 -0.95
C PRO A 428 -2.78 29.29 -2.08
N ASN A 429 -1.59 29.81 -1.76
CA ASN A 429 -0.52 30.08 -2.72
C ASN A 429 0.52 28.93 -2.80
N LEU A 430 0.26 27.81 -2.16
CA LEU A 430 1.14 26.63 -2.21
C LEU A 430 1.26 26.10 -3.64
N LYS A 431 2.47 25.70 -3.97
CA LYS A 431 2.80 24.96 -5.18
C LYS A 431 2.77 23.45 -4.88
N PRO A 432 2.50 22.60 -5.88
CA PRO A 432 2.67 21.18 -5.70
C PRO A 432 4.12 20.81 -5.39
N GLU A 433 4.32 19.82 -4.51
CA GLU A 433 5.62 19.18 -4.34
C GLU A 433 6.04 18.50 -5.63
N ARG A 434 7.31 18.53 -5.96
CA ARG A 434 7.86 17.96 -7.19
C ARG A 434 8.98 17.00 -6.89
N SER A 435 9.05 15.92 -7.65
CA SER A 435 10.09 14.92 -7.49
C SER A 435 10.73 14.55 -8.83
N GLN A 436 12.03 14.25 -8.80
CA GLN A 436 12.80 13.67 -9.88
C GLN A 436 13.48 12.40 -9.38
N ASN A 437 13.22 11.28 -10.02
CA ASN A 437 13.78 9.98 -9.68
C ASN A 437 14.65 9.44 -10.80
N LYS A 438 15.76 8.80 -10.44
CA LYS A 438 16.61 7.98 -11.30
C LYS A 438 16.73 6.61 -10.66
N GLU A 439 16.56 5.58 -11.46
CA GLU A 439 16.54 4.22 -10.98
C GLU A 439 17.31 3.30 -11.92
N VAL A 440 18.02 2.32 -11.36
CA VAL A 440 18.68 1.24 -12.09
C VAL A 440 18.39 -0.05 -11.36
N GLY A 441 17.90 -1.05 -12.08
CA GLY A 441 17.58 -2.37 -11.57
C GLY A 441 18.34 -3.47 -12.28
N LEU A 442 18.64 -4.53 -11.56
CA LEU A 442 19.15 -5.80 -12.07
C LEU A 442 18.25 -6.91 -11.56
N HIS A 443 17.69 -7.69 -12.48
CA HIS A 443 16.73 -8.73 -12.20
C HIS A 443 17.25 -10.06 -12.76
N TYR A 444 17.08 -11.12 -11.98
CA TYR A 444 17.32 -12.49 -12.37
C TYR A 444 16.06 -13.31 -12.14
N THR A 445 15.59 -14.00 -13.15
CA THR A 445 14.44 -14.90 -13.06
C THR A 445 14.80 -16.24 -13.68
N ALA A 446 14.68 -17.31 -12.94
CA ALA A 446 14.94 -18.65 -13.41
C ALA A 446 14.02 -19.63 -12.68
N ASN A 447 13.22 -20.36 -13.42
CA ASN A 447 12.20 -21.26 -12.88
C ASN A 447 11.38 -20.50 -11.80
N ASP A 448 11.28 -21.07 -10.60
CA ASP A 448 10.55 -20.52 -9.47
C ASP A 448 11.40 -19.58 -8.60
N GLN A 449 12.47 -18.96 -9.15
CA GLN A 449 13.37 -18.09 -8.39
C GLN A 449 13.49 -16.71 -9.01
N ARG A 450 13.43 -15.69 -8.20
CA ARG A 450 13.56 -14.29 -8.57
C ARG A 450 14.50 -13.57 -7.62
N VAL A 451 15.46 -12.87 -8.17
CA VAL A 451 16.41 -12.00 -7.44
C VAL A 451 16.34 -10.61 -8.05
N GLU A 452 16.26 -9.60 -7.23
CA GLU A 452 16.26 -8.22 -7.69
C GLU A 452 17.21 -7.38 -6.85
N ALA A 453 17.90 -6.47 -7.51
CA ALA A 453 18.71 -5.43 -6.90
C ALA A 453 18.39 -4.11 -7.58
N VAL A 454 17.92 -3.11 -6.83
CA VAL A 454 17.51 -1.81 -7.36
C VAL A 454 18.24 -0.71 -6.61
N TYR A 455 18.80 0.25 -7.35
CA TYR A 455 19.33 1.51 -6.83
C TYR A 455 18.44 2.67 -7.27
N PHE A 456 18.14 3.60 -6.35
CA PHE A 456 17.34 4.78 -6.62
C PHE A 456 17.95 6.06 -6.02
N ASP A 457 17.78 7.20 -6.73
CA ASP A 457 18.06 8.57 -6.26
C ASP A 457 16.85 9.44 -6.56
N ASN A 458 16.09 9.76 -5.53
CA ASN A 458 14.89 10.57 -5.58
C ASN A 458 15.14 11.92 -4.92
N ARG A 459 14.88 13.02 -5.66
CA ARG A 459 15.01 14.40 -5.19
C ARG A 459 13.66 15.07 -5.20
N ILE A 460 13.21 15.49 -4.04
CA ILE A 460 11.92 16.15 -3.85
C ILE A 460 12.17 17.62 -3.52
N SER A 461 11.51 18.50 -4.23
CA SER A 461 11.55 19.96 -4.04
C SER A 461 10.17 20.51 -3.74
N ASP A 462 10.14 21.74 -3.26
CA ASP A 462 8.90 22.43 -2.87
C ASP A 462 8.09 21.65 -1.82
N LEU A 463 8.76 20.89 -0.92
CA LEU A 463 8.08 20.17 0.16
C LEU A 463 7.22 21.11 0.97
N ILE A 464 5.98 20.71 1.21
CA ILE A 464 5.01 21.45 2.02
C ILE A 464 5.25 21.09 3.48
N VAL A 465 5.59 22.11 4.27
CA VAL A 465 5.87 21.98 5.70
C VAL A 465 5.20 23.09 6.48
N TYR A 466 4.91 22.80 7.75
CA TYR A 466 4.42 23.82 8.65
C TYR A 466 5.56 24.75 9.11
N GLN A 467 5.39 26.03 8.88
CA GLN A 467 6.22 27.10 9.45
C GLN A 467 5.30 28.18 10.00
N PHE A 468 5.21 28.26 11.33
CA PHE A 468 4.29 29.17 12.01
C PHE A 468 4.20 30.54 11.29
N PRO A 469 3.00 31.03 10.96
CA PRO A 469 1.67 30.48 11.30
C PRO A 469 1.01 29.66 10.18
N SER A 470 1.71 29.26 9.11
CA SER A 470 1.11 28.69 7.91
C SER A 470 1.92 27.57 7.29
N MET A 471 1.35 26.92 6.28
CA MET A 471 2.08 25.98 5.42
C MET A 471 2.88 26.72 4.35
N VAL A 472 4.08 26.22 4.02
CA VAL A 472 5.01 26.85 3.06
C VAL A 472 5.75 25.79 2.25
N ASN A 473 6.17 26.15 1.03
CA ASN A 473 7.05 25.34 0.21
C ASN A 473 8.50 25.81 0.40
N ILE A 474 9.26 25.18 1.28
CA ILE A 474 10.65 25.62 1.55
C ILE A 474 11.68 24.49 1.56
N ASN A 475 11.26 23.26 1.76
CA ASN A 475 12.20 22.20 1.99
C ASN A 475 12.49 21.40 0.71
N GLN A 476 13.64 20.76 0.72
CA GLN A 476 14.04 19.77 -0.25
C GLN A 476 14.43 18.50 0.48
N ALA A 477 14.06 17.35 -0.06
CA ALA A 477 14.54 16.07 0.43
C ALA A 477 15.34 15.37 -0.66
N GLN A 478 16.37 14.64 -0.24
CA GLN A 478 17.08 13.69 -1.09
C GLN A 478 17.01 12.32 -0.43
N ILE A 479 16.60 11.35 -1.22
CA ILE A 479 16.49 9.98 -0.77
C ILE A 479 17.24 9.09 -1.76
N THR A 480 18.34 8.53 -1.33
CA THR A 480 19.10 7.53 -2.10
C THR A 480 18.99 6.19 -1.39
N GLY A 481 18.95 5.10 -2.14
CA GLY A 481 18.89 3.79 -1.51
C GLY A 481 19.16 2.63 -2.45
N GLN A 482 19.24 1.46 -1.83
CA GLN A 482 19.39 0.17 -2.48
C GLN A 482 18.38 -0.80 -1.89
N GLU A 483 17.72 -1.55 -2.73
CA GLU A 483 16.80 -2.60 -2.37
C GLU A 483 17.30 -3.92 -2.94
N PHE A 484 17.19 -4.96 -2.16
CA PHE A 484 17.47 -6.33 -2.56
C PHE A 484 16.26 -7.17 -2.22
N SER A 485 15.80 -7.98 -3.14
CA SER A 485 14.74 -8.95 -2.89
C SER A 485 15.08 -10.29 -3.49
N TYR A 486 14.61 -11.32 -2.83
CA TYR A 486 14.66 -12.70 -3.26
C TYR A 486 13.31 -13.36 -2.99
N ALA A 487 12.77 -14.05 -3.97
CA ALA A 487 11.65 -14.97 -3.81
C ALA A 487 11.97 -16.25 -4.56
N GLY A 488 11.72 -17.40 -3.94
CA GLY A 488 12.02 -18.66 -4.61
C GLY A 488 11.52 -19.89 -3.88
N ASP A 489 11.23 -20.90 -4.68
CA ASP A 489 10.74 -22.21 -4.25
C ASP A 489 11.82 -23.28 -4.42
N PHE A 490 11.97 -24.15 -3.43
CA PHE A 490 12.91 -25.27 -3.39
C PHE A 490 12.17 -26.53 -2.96
N GLY A 491 11.46 -27.14 -3.87
CA GLY A 491 10.54 -28.23 -3.54
C GLY A 491 9.46 -27.72 -2.61
N ASP A 492 9.32 -28.32 -1.44
CA ASP A 492 8.32 -27.95 -0.44
C ASP A 492 8.72 -26.72 0.42
N ASN A 493 9.81 -26.03 0.08
CA ASN A 493 10.27 -24.85 0.81
C ASN A 493 10.08 -23.59 -0.03
N HIS A 494 9.50 -22.56 0.56
CA HIS A 494 9.32 -21.23 -0.04
C HIS A 494 10.10 -20.21 0.78
N LEU A 495 10.92 -19.41 0.12
CA LEU A 495 11.78 -18.41 0.77
C LEU A 495 11.54 -17.04 0.16
N ASN A 496 11.19 -16.08 1.02
CA ASN A 496 11.11 -14.66 0.67
C ASN A 496 12.05 -13.85 1.56
N ALA A 497 12.91 -13.05 0.96
CA ALA A 497 13.85 -12.20 1.69
C ALA A 497 13.91 -10.83 1.04
N ASN A 498 14.00 -9.78 1.84
CA ASN A 498 14.31 -8.45 1.36
C ASN A 498 15.16 -7.67 2.35
N ALA A 499 15.91 -6.71 1.81
CA ALA A 499 16.67 -5.74 2.58
C ALA A 499 16.69 -4.40 1.85
N THR A 500 16.39 -3.33 2.58
CA THR A 500 16.43 -1.96 2.09
C THR A 500 17.45 -1.16 2.90
N PHE A 501 18.34 -0.49 2.19
CA PHE A 501 19.30 0.46 2.72
C PHE A 501 19.03 1.81 2.08
N GLN A 502 18.64 2.81 2.89
CA GLN A 502 18.25 4.11 2.39
C GLN A 502 18.81 5.26 3.22
N ASN A 503 18.86 6.44 2.62
CA ASN A 503 19.35 7.63 3.27
C ASN A 503 18.39 8.81 3.01
N PRO A 504 17.21 8.82 3.67
CA PRO A 504 16.22 9.87 3.53
C PRO A 504 16.65 11.09 4.35
N ARG A 505 16.97 12.19 3.67
CA ARG A 505 17.47 13.43 4.31
C ARG A 505 16.70 14.66 3.87
N ASP A 506 16.53 15.58 4.79
CA ASP A 506 16.34 16.97 4.46
C ASP A 506 17.63 17.49 3.81
N ALA A 507 17.54 18.00 2.58
CA ALA A 507 18.72 18.41 1.80
C ALA A 507 19.36 19.71 2.30
N ALA A 508 18.61 20.54 3.02
CA ALA A 508 19.12 21.81 3.57
C ALA A 508 19.85 21.58 4.90
N THR A 509 19.31 20.73 5.77
CA THR A 509 19.85 20.49 7.11
C THR A 509 20.76 19.26 7.20
N GLY A 510 20.66 18.34 6.24
CA GLY A 510 21.31 17.03 6.27
C GLY A 510 20.75 16.04 7.27
N LEU A 511 19.71 16.42 8.04
CA LEU A 511 19.08 15.57 9.04
C LEU A 511 18.27 14.46 8.38
N VAL A 512 18.22 13.30 9.04
CA VAL A 512 17.38 12.18 8.61
C VAL A 512 15.91 12.54 8.83
N LEU A 513 15.07 12.27 7.85
CA LEU A 513 13.63 12.46 7.97
C LEU A 513 13.07 11.55 9.07
N VAL A 514 12.09 12.05 9.83
CA VAL A 514 11.50 11.32 10.97
C VAL A 514 10.72 10.09 10.53
N HIS A 515 10.57 9.10 11.39
CA HIS A 515 9.84 7.83 11.21
C HIS A 515 10.46 6.85 10.20
N ARG A 516 11.63 7.14 9.62
CA ARG A 516 12.30 6.27 8.63
C ARG A 516 13.56 5.64 9.21
N ALA A 517 13.69 4.33 9.04
CA ALA A 517 14.94 3.63 9.28
C ALA A 517 15.87 3.77 8.07
N LYS A 518 17.18 3.76 8.31
CA LYS A 518 18.17 3.70 7.21
C LYS A 518 18.34 2.29 6.66
N GLU A 519 18.07 1.30 7.48
CA GLU A 519 18.13 -0.11 7.12
C GLU A 519 16.93 -0.86 7.71
N PHE A 520 16.29 -1.68 6.91
CA PHE A 520 15.22 -2.58 7.34
C PHE A 520 15.06 -3.74 6.35
N GLY A 521 14.35 -4.77 6.76
CA GLY A 521 14.07 -5.90 5.90
C GLY A 521 13.40 -7.07 6.62
N SER A 522 13.08 -8.09 5.86
CA SER A 522 12.45 -9.32 6.33
C SER A 522 13.04 -10.55 5.66
N LEU A 523 12.95 -11.67 6.38
CA LEU A 523 13.26 -13.01 5.88
C LEU A 523 12.13 -13.92 6.34
N ALA A 524 11.37 -14.46 5.40
CA ALA A 524 10.29 -15.40 5.63
C ALA A 524 10.59 -16.73 4.93
N ALA A 525 10.44 -17.82 5.64
CA ALA A 525 10.55 -19.17 5.11
C ALA A 525 9.30 -19.96 5.48
N THR A 526 8.74 -20.69 4.52
CA THR A 526 7.64 -21.63 4.76
C THR A 526 8.03 -23.01 4.22
N HIS A 527 7.48 -24.04 4.86
CA HIS A 527 7.71 -25.43 4.49
C HIS A 527 6.38 -26.18 4.47
N ASP A 528 6.08 -26.80 3.34
CA ASP A 528 4.94 -27.68 3.18
C ASP A 528 5.33 -29.11 3.58
N PHE A 529 4.65 -29.69 4.55
CA PHE A 529 4.90 -31.03 5.04
C PHE A 529 3.58 -31.78 5.26
N ALA A 530 3.23 -32.69 4.38
CA ALA A 530 1.95 -33.40 4.35
C ALA A 530 0.77 -32.38 4.37
N GLU A 531 -0.07 -32.43 5.41
CA GLU A 531 -1.19 -31.52 5.60
C GLU A 531 -0.80 -30.18 6.26
N TRP A 532 0.46 -30.01 6.63
CA TRP A 532 0.97 -28.81 7.32
C TRP A 532 1.68 -27.86 6.37
N ASN A 533 1.43 -26.57 6.55
CA ASN A 533 2.29 -25.49 6.07
C ASN A 533 2.82 -24.73 7.28
N LEU A 534 4.12 -24.73 7.48
CA LEU A 534 4.79 -24.11 8.63
C LEU A 534 5.63 -22.94 8.17
N GLY A 535 5.49 -21.79 8.81
CA GLY A 535 6.21 -20.58 8.45
C GLY A 535 6.91 -19.90 9.62
N ALA A 536 8.01 -19.23 9.30
CA ALA A 536 8.73 -18.34 10.21
C ALA A 536 9.17 -17.08 9.48
N GLU A 537 8.96 -15.92 10.08
CA GLU A 537 9.38 -14.62 9.56
C GLU A 537 10.23 -13.89 10.60
N VAL A 538 11.43 -13.47 10.20
CA VAL A 538 12.24 -12.52 10.96
C VAL A 538 12.14 -11.17 10.30
N ARG A 539 11.75 -10.14 11.06
CA ARG A 539 11.68 -8.75 10.61
C ARG A 539 12.63 -7.87 11.41
N TYR A 540 13.38 -7.03 10.72
CA TYR A 540 14.32 -6.07 11.31
C TYR A 540 13.95 -4.66 10.89
N SER A 541 14.01 -3.70 11.83
CA SER A 541 13.97 -2.26 11.56
C SER A 541 15.08 -1.57 12.33
N GLY A 542 15.85 -0.75 11.63
CA GLY A 542 16.95 0.03 12.17
C GLY A 542 16.51 1.18 13.08
N VAL A 543 17.49 1.97 13.51
CA VAL A 543 17.26 3.17 14.31
C VAL A 543 16.49 4.21 13.51
N ARG A 544 15.50 4.85 14.16
CA ARG A 544 14.67 5.91 13.55
C ARG A 544 14.74 7.18 14.38
N GLN A 545 14.63 8.32 13.69
CA GLN A 545 14.43 9.60 14.33
C GLN A 545 12.93 9.87 14.47
N ASP A 546 12.54 10.52 15.57
CA ASP A 546 11.17 10.92 15.85
C ASP A 546 11.15 12.24 16.63
N THR A 547 9.97 12.74 16.92
CA THR A 547 9.75 13.97 17.66
C THR A 547 8.81 13.72 18.84
N ASN A 548 9.18 14.17 20.02
CA ASN A 548 8.28 14.19 21.18
C ASN A 548 7.13 15.16 20.90
N GLN A 549 5.90 14.68 20.89
CA GLN A 549 4.71 15.47 20.55
C GLN A 549 4.41 16.61 21.54
N ILE A 550 4.92 16.52 22.78
CA ILE A 550 4.67 17.52 23.83
C ILE A 550 5.76 18.58 23.85
N THR A 551 7.03 18.17 23.76
CA THR A 551 8.19 19.08 23.93
C THR A 551 8.80 19.52 22.61
N TYR A 552 8.40 18.89 21.50
CA TYR A 552 8.98 19.04 20.15
C TYR A 552 10.48 18.70 20.09
N ALA A 553 11.02 18.05 21.09
CA ALA A 553 12.40 17.59 21.10
C ALA A 553 12.60 16.37 20.17
N ALA A 554 13.72 16.34 19.47
CA ALA A 554 14.12 15.18 18.68
C ALA A 554 14.38 13.98 19.60
N VAL A 555 13.90 12.82 19.20
CA VAL A 555 14.02 11.54 19.91
C VAL A 555 14.54 10.48 18.96
N THR A 556 15.35 9.57 19.49
CA THR A 556 15.84 8.41 18.73
C THR A 556 15.14 7.14 19.22
N LEU A 557 14.44 6.45 18.32
CA LEU A 557 13.86 5.14 18.58
C LEU A 557 14.89 4.04 18.27
N PRO A 558 15.09 3.09 19.19
CA PRO A 558 16.07 2.01 18.99
C PRO A 558 15.62 1.03 17.90
N SER A 559 16.59 0.34 17.29
CA SER A 559 16.35 -0.77 16.39
C SER A 559 15.70 -1.96 17.09
N TYR A 560 14.95 -2.76 16.32
CA TYR A 560 14.35 -3.99 16.83
C TYR A 560 14.35 -5.11 15.78
N SER A 561 14.26 -6.34 16.28
CA SER A 561 13.98 -7.53 15.47
C SER A 561 12.82 -8.28 16.10
N LEU A 562 11.93 -8.81 15.26
CA LEU A 562 10.80 -9.62 15.65
C LEU A 562 10.87 -10.98 14.97
N LEU A 563 10.43 -12.02 15.66
CA LEU A 563 10.20 -13.34 15.08
C LEU A 563 8.72 -13.65 15.15
N ASN A 564 8.14 -13.96 14.00
CA ASN A 564 6.75 -14.38 13.84
C ASN A 564 6.72 -15.84 13.36
N LEU A 565 5.74 -16.61 13.80
CA LEU A 565 5.54 -18.00 13.38
C LEU A 565 4.11 -18.16 12.85
N THR A 566 3.96 -18.95 11.79
CA THR A 566 2.67 -19.35 11.23
C THR A 566 2.60 -20.87 11.12
N ALA A 567 1.41 -21.41 11.30
CA ALA A 567 1.15 -22.81 10.97
C ALA A 567 -0.26 -22.93 10.42
N ARG A 568 -0.42 -23.68 9.34
CA ARG A 568 -1.70 -24.08 8.77
C ARG A 568 -1.75 -25.59 8.69
N TYR A 569 -2.86 -26.16 9.13
CA TYR A 569 -3.15 -27.58 9.04
C TYR A 569 -4.40 -27.80 8.18
N ASN A 570 -4.24 -28.47 7.05
CA ASN A 570 -5.35 -28.83 6.17
C ASN A 570 -6.07 -30.06 6.75
N ILE A 571 -7.23 -29.83 7.36
CA ILE A 571 -8.07 -30.90 7.96
C ILE A 571 -8.63 -31.78 6.83
N ASP A 572 -9.06 -31.14 5.75
CA ASP A 572 -9.41 -31.74 4.47
C ASP A 572 -9.18 -30.75 3.31
N LYS A 573 -9.62 -31.08 2.10
CA LYS A 573 -9.45 -30.23 0.92
C LYS A 573 -10.21 -28.89 0.98
N HIS A 574 -11.15 -28.74 1.90
CA HIS A 574 -11.99 -27.55 2.06
C HIS A 574 -11.78 -26.80 3.37
N LEU A 575 -11.32 -27.49 4.40
CA LEU A 575 -11.24 -26.94 5.75
C LEU A 575 -9.78 -26.94 6.25
N ASN A 576 -9.31 -25.80 6.70
CA ASN A 576 -8.02 -25.69 7.35
C ASN A 576 -8.09 -24.89 8.66
N LEU A 577 -7.18 -25.24 9.57
CA LEU A 577 -6.90 -24.50 10.80
C LEU A 577 -5.63 -23.68 10.58
N SER A 578 -5.69 -22.37 10.78
CA SER A 578 -4.54 -21.47 10.73
C SER A 578 -4.22 -20.94 12.13
N THR A 579 -2.92 -20.80 12.42
CA THR A 579 -2.45 -20.19 13.66
C THR A 579 -1.29 -19.25 13.35
N ARG A 580 -1.20 -18.15 14.11
CA ARG A 580 -0.09 -17.19 14.01
C ARG A 580 0.33 -16.72 15.40
N VAL A 581 1.63 -16.61 15.59
CA VAL A 581 2.25 -15.97 16.76
C VAL A 581 3.12 -14.83 16.26
N ASP A 582 2.75 -13.60 16.56
CA ASP A 582 3.59 -12.44 16.30
C ASP A 582 4.44 -12.10 17.52
N ASN A 583 5.64 -11.55 17.26
CA ASN A 583 6.57 -11.14 18.30
C ASN A 583 6.80 -12.24 19.34
N LEU A 584 7.22 -13.43 18.90
CA LEU A 584 7.37 -14.64 19.72
C LEU A 584 8.13 -14.39 21.03
N PHE A 585 9.16 -13.55 21.00
CA PHE A 585 9.99 -13.25 22.17
C PHE A 585 9.45 -12.11 23.04
N ASN A 586 8.24 -11.61 22.76
CA ASN A 586 7.61 -10.51 23.48
C ASN A 586 8.53 -9.29 23.60
N ARG A 587 9.20 -8.93 22.51
CA ARG A 587 10.10 -7.78 22.44
C ARG A 587 9.30 -6.50 22.64
N ASN A 588 9.73 -5.64 23.56
CA ASN A 588 9.21 -4.29 23.66
C ASN A 588 9.91 -3.40 22.62
N TYR A 589 9.14 -2.73 21.77
CA TYR A 589 9.63 -1.84 20.71
C TYR A 589 8.63 -0.70 20.50
N SER A 590 9.01 0.33 19.76
CA SER A 590 8.12 1.43 19.37
C SER A 590 8.30 1.75 17.91
N GLU A 591 7.21 2.01 17.21
CA GLU A 591 7.19 2.48 15.83
C GLU A 591 7.11 4.01 15.76
N MET A 592 6.42 4.63 16.73
CA MET A 592 6.34 6.07 16.94
C MET A 592 6.55 6.40 18.43
N TYR A 593 7.18 7.52 18.71
CA TYR A 593 7.46 7.94 20.08
C TYR A 593 6.16 8.20 20.87
N GLY A 594 6.10 7.64 22.06
CA GLY A 594 4.94 7.76 22.95
C GLY A 594 3.84 6.75 22.70
N TYR A 595 3.94 5.92 21.65
CA TYR A 595 2.96 4.89 21.35
C TYR A 595 3.47 3.49 21.73
N ASN A 596 2.55 2.69 22.26
CA ASN A 596 2.77 1.29 22.53
C ASN A 596 2.60 0.46 21.26
N THR A 597 3.26 -0.67 21.20
CA THR A 597 3.02 -1.70 20.19
C THR A 597 2.44 -2.94 20.86
N LEU A 598 1.80 -3.79 20.07
CA LEU A 598 1.37 -5.10 20.55
C LEU A 598 2.59 -5.92 20.99
N GLY A 599 2.55 -6.50 22.18
CA GLY A 599 3.51 -7.49 22.63
C GLY A 599 3.37 -8.77 21.79
N ARG A 600 3.65 -9.93 22.42
CA ARG A 600 3.38 -11.20 21.77
C ARG A 600 1.88 -11.40 21.60
N THR A 601 1.44 -11.64 20.35
CA THR A 601 0.05 -11.97 20.04
C THR A 601 -0.06 -13.39 19.49
N LEU A 602 -1.18 -14.03 19.78
CA LEU A 602 -1.58 -15.33 19.26
C LEU A 602 -2.92 -15.18 18.55
N TYR A 603 -3.05 -15.78 17.40
CA TYR A 603 -4.31 -15.90 16.65
C TYR A 603 -4.50 -17.34 16.17
N ALA A 604 -5.74 -17.80 16.18
CA ALA A 604 -6.15 -19.09 15.61
C ALA A 604 -7.47 -18.93 14.86
N GLY A 605 -7.58 -19.52 13.68
CA GLY A 605 -8.77 -19.42 12.84
C GLY A 605 -9.03 -20.69 12.04
N LEU A 606 -10.31 -20.94 11.77
CA LEU A 606 -10.78 -21.96 10.84
C LEU A 606 -11.17 -21.27 9.53
N ASN A 607 -10.75 -21.83 8.40
CA ASN A 607 -11.07 -21.33 7.07
C ASN A 607 -11.67 -22.48 6.26
N TYR A 608 -12.83 -22.22 5.67
CA TYR A 608 -13.54 -23.12 4.77
C TYR A 608 -13.55 -22.53 3.36
N GLN A 609 -13.24 -23.35 2.36
CA GLN A 609 -13.34 -23.01 0.94
C GLN A 609 -13.91 -24.22 0.19
N GLN A 610 -15.04 -24.03 -0.51
CA GLN A 610 -15.72 -25.09 -1.26
C GLN A 610 -14.94 -25.44 -2.52
#